data_6d81813317a55aa250302d66ef029f96
#
_entry.id   6d81813317a55aa250302d66ef029f96
#
_cell.length_a   1.000
_cell.length_b   1.000
_cell.length_c   1.000
_cell.angle_alpha   90.00
_cell.angle_beta   90.00
_cell.angle_gamma   90.00
#
_symmetry.space_group_name_H-M   'P 1'
#
loop_
_entity.id
_entity.type
_entity.pdbx_description
1 polymer ?
#
loop_
_entity_poly.entity_id
_entity_poly.type
_entity_poly.pdbx_seq_one_letter_code
_entity_poly.pdbx_strand_id
1 'polypeptide(L)'
;MTFLTADVPATIENMKDISFTEDLKDIAETATTDIKTGAFQKWIEGMMPSALSFFWSVVIALIAWFIGVRIIHLVRGIVRRSFIRHEVEEGVRTFVDSLLRIVLYLSLIIVILNIFGFETTSVSAAVASLGVTIGLAMQGSLSNFAGGVLILVLHPFRVGDYIVEDSHGNEGTVQSISIFYTKLVTLDNRVVVIPNGTLANSSLTNVTECDFRMIDLTVGIAYSADLRKAKEILSKLVEEEEGRIADKPSSVFVRELNSSSVDLGCRFYVKMSDYWKIRWDMNEKIKLAFDEAGIEIPFPQLTIHNGDSAE
;
A
#
# COMPACT_ATOMS: atom_id res chain seq x y z
N MET A 1 -10.65 -26.46 -81.58
CA MET A 1 -11.19 -27.47 -82.50
C MET A 1 -10.80 -28.82 -81.97
N THR A 2 -11.74 -29.53 -81.35
CA THR A 2 -11.94 -30.98 -81.36
C THR A 2 -12.93 -31.33 -80.23
N PHE A 3 -14.14 -31.68 -80.61
CA PHE A 3 -15.20 -32.13 -79.73
C PHE A 3 -14.90 -33.55 -79.25
N LEU A 4 -15.01 -33.78 -77.98
CA LEU A 4 -15.05 -35.12 -77.40
C LEU A 4 -16.53 -35.35 -76.92
N THR A 5 -17.16 -36.17 -77.63
CA THR A 5 -18.49 -36.77 -77.31
C THR A 5 -18.32 -37.68 -76.09
N ALA A 6 -18.98 -37.36 -75.00
CA ALA A 6 -19.05 -38.23 -73.84
C ALA A 6 -20.20 -39.20 -74.03
N ASP A 7 -19.86 -40.47 -73.97
CA ASP A 7 -20.79 -41.58 -73.90
C ASP A 7 -21.70 -41.46 -72.68
N VAL A 8 -23.00 -41.55 -72.92
CA VAL A 8 -24.04 -41.76 -71.90
C VAL A 8 -24.09 -43.24 -71.59
N PRO A 9 -23.77 -43.68 -70.37
CA PRO A 9 -23.84 -45.08 -70.03
C PRO A 9 -25.32 -45.53 -69.95
N ALA A 10 -25.57 -46.71 -70.50
CA ALA A 10 -26.82 -47.48 -70.50
C ALA A 10 -27.23 -47.84 -69.03
N THR A 11 -27.74 -46.91 -68.27
CA THR A 11 -28.22 -47.14 -66.88
C THR A 11 -29.73 -46.98 -66.77
N ILE A 12 -30.43 -46.66 -67.85
CA ILE A 12 -31.90 -46.45 -67.82
C ILE A 12 -32.68 -47.74 -68.12
N GLU A 13 -32.04 -48.80 -68.64
CA GLU A 13 -32.78 -50.05 -69.03
C GLU A 13 -32.91 -51.06 -67.87
N ASN A 14 -32.26 -50.88 -66.73
CA ASN A 14 -32.35 -51.70 -65.50
C ASN A 14 -33.27 -51.15 -64.41
N MET A 15 -34.01 -50.07 -64.65
CA MET A 15 -34.94 -49.50 -63.67
C MET A 15 -36.40 -50.01 -63.77
N LYS A 16 -36.66 -51.12 -64.50
CA LYS A 16 -38.02 -51.62 -64.58
C LYS A 16 -38.35 -52.81 -63.69
N ASP A 17 -37.37 -53.35 -62.95
CA ASP A 17 -37.54 -54.47 -62.05
C ASP A 17 -37.27 -54.20 -60.58
N ILE A 18 -37.24 -52.98 -60.18
CA ILE A 18 -37.28 -52.67 -58.78
C ILE A 18 -38.75 -52.65 -58.35
N SER A 19 -39.15 -53.68 -57.66
CA SER A 19 -40.48 -53.76 -57.05
C SER A 19 -40.53 -52.70 -55.89
N PHE A 20 -40.80 -51.46 -56.29
CA PHE A 20 -40.92 -50.31 -55.37
C PHE A 20 -41.89 -50.60 -54.21
N THR A 21 -42.77 -51.54 -54.37
CA THR A 21 -43.70 -52.02 -53.35
C THR A 21 -43.07 -53.01 -52.36
N GLU A 22 -42.06 -53.81 -52.75
CA GLU A 22 -41.33 -54.71 -51.83
C GLU A 22 -40.28 -53.93 -51.02
N ASP A 23 -39.55 -53.03 -51.65
CA ASP A 23 -38.61 -52.17 -50.95
C ASP A 23 -39.30 -51.22 -49.96
N LEU A 24 -40.49 -50.69 -50.29
CA LEU A 24 -41.29 -49.91 -49.34
C LEU A 24 -41.89 -50.80 -48.23
N LYS A 25 -42.17 -52.05 -48.46
CA LYS A 25 -42.60 -53.00 -47.41
C LYS A 25 -41.44 -53.36 -46.50
N ASP A 26 -40.27 -53.63 -47.03
CA ASP A 26 -39.04 -53.91 -46.24
C ASP A 26 -38.58 -52.72 -45.46
N ILE A 27 -38.63 -51.51 -46.03
CA ILE A 27 -38.36 -50.28 -45.33
C ILE A 27 -39.40 -50.03 -44.24
N ALA A 28 -40.69 -50.29 -44.53
CA ALA A 28 -41.76 -50.12 -43.54
C ALA A 28 -41.71 -51.21 -42.46
N GLU A 29 -41.36 -52.46 -42.76
CA GLU A 29 -41.17 -53.55 -41.80
C GLU A 29 -39.87 -53.32 -40.96
N THR A 30 -38.81 -52.91 -41.58
CA THR A 30 -37.55 -52.54 -40.85
C THR A 30 -37.80 -51.34 -39.99
N ALA A 31 -38.48 -50.30 -40.47
CA ALA A 31 -38.84 -49.13 -39.67
C ALA A 31 -39.81 -49.42 -38.51
N THR A 32 -40.80 -50.36 -38.78
CA THR A 32 -41.75 -50.77 -37.72
C THR A 32 -41.13 -51.76 -36.73
N THR A 33 -40.13 -52.53 -37.12
CA THR A 33 -39.37 -53.43 -36.23
C THR A 33 -38.34 -52.66 -35.40
N ASP A 34 -37.69 -51.72 -36.00
CA ASP A 34 -36.80 -50.77 -35.24
C ASP A 34 -37.54 -49.87 -34.26
N ILE A 35 -38.79 -49.49 -34.60
CA ILE A 35 -39.64 -48.72 -33.69
C ILE A 35 -40.18 -49.58 -32.54
N LYS A 36 -40.40 -50.90 -32.77
CA LYS A 36 -41.03 -51.75 -31.76
C LYS A 36 -40.11 -52.40 -30.73
N THR A 37 -38.82 -52.57 -30.96
CA THR A 37 -38.07 -53.46 -30.07
C THR A 37 -36.60 -53.08 -29.75
N GLY A 38 -35.99 -52.11 -30.35
CA GLY A 38 -34.58 -51.87 -30.06
C GLY A 38 -34.13 -50.43 -30.04
N ALA A 39 -34.56 -49.59 -30.94
CA ALA A 39 -34.10 -48.22 -31.08
C ALA A 39 -34.62 -47.34 -29.94
N PHE A 40 -35.86 -47.49 -29.53
CA PHE A 40 -36.47 -46.74 -28.41
C PHE A 40 -35.92 -47.19 -27.06
N GLN A 41 -35.69 -48.50 -26.86
CA GLN A 41 -35.00 -48.96 -25.63
C GLN A 41 -33.55 -48.54 -25.60
N LYS A 42 -32.80 -48.68 -26.69
CA LYS A 42 -31.42 -48.16 -26.76
C LYS A 42 -31.32 -46.64 -26.57
N TRP A 43 -32.30 -45.89 -27.11
CA TRP A 43 -32.40 -44.46 -26.94
C TRP A 43 -32.67 -44.07 -25.46
N ILE A 44 -33.62 -44.79 -24.82
CA ILE A 44 -33.90 -44.63 -23.38
C ILE A 44 -32.69 -45.05 -22.53
N GLU A 45 -32.08 -46.20 -22.83
CA GLU A 45 -30.89 -46.69 -22.11
C GLU A 45 -29.69 -45.76 -22.28
N GLY A 46 -29.53 -45.09 -23.44
CA GLY A 46 -28.49 -44.07 -23.66
C GLY A 46 -28.79 -42.72 -22.99
N MET A 47 -30.06 -42.35 -22.89
CA MET A 47 -30.47 -41.09 -22.25
C MET A 47 -30.58 -41.20 -20.73
N MET A 48 -30.89 -42.37 -20.18
CA MET A 48 -31.13 -42.55 -18.74
C MET A 48 -29.92 -42.18 -17.87
N PRO A 49 -28.66 -42.57 -18.21
CA PRO A 49 -27.49 -42.16 -17.45
C PRO A 49 -27.27 -40.64 -17.47
N SER A 50 -27.47 -40.02 -18.64
CA SER A 50 -27.30 -38.56 -18.80
C SER A 50 -28.40 -37.77 -18.08
N ALA A 51 -29.67 -38.26 -18.14
CA ALA A 51 -30.78 -37.66 -17.41
C ALA A 51 -30.60 -37.81 -15.87
N LEU A 52 -30.08 -38.96 -15.42
CA LEU A 52 -29.82 -39.21 -14.02
C LEU A 52 -28.67 -38.35 -13.50
N SER A 53 -27.58 -38.23 -14.26
CA SER A 53 -26.45 -37.35 -13.91
C SER A 53 -26.88 -35.88 -13.88
N PHE A 54 -27.66 -35.42 -14.83
CA PHE A 54 -28.22 -34.07 -14.83
C PHE A 54 -29.14 -33.84 -13.63
N PHE A 55 -30.01 -34.80 -13.30
CA PHE A 55 -30.85 -34.72 -12.10
C PHE A 55 -30.03 -34.55 -10.83
N TRP A 56 -28.97 -35.38 -10.67
CA TRP A 56 -28.06 -35.23 -9.51
C TRP A 56 -27.32 -33.89 -9.50
N SER A 57 -26.89 -33.38 -10.65
CA SER A 57 -26.29 -32.06 -10.76
C SER A 57 -27.25 -30.95 -10.32
N VAL A 58 -28.52 -31.03 -10.70
CA VAL A 58 -29.57 -30.10 -10.26
C VAL A 58 -29.78 -30.17 -8.73
N VAL A 59 -29.89 -31.39 -8.18
CA VAL A 59 -30.05 -31.58 -6.73
C VAL A 59 -28.86 -31.00 -5.96
N ILE A 60 -27.63 -31.28 -6.39
CA ILE A 60 -26.41 -30.77 -5.77
C ILE A 60 -26.35 -29.25 -5.92
N ALA A 61 -26.70 -28.70 -7.08
CA ALA A 61 -26.72 -27.24 -7.30
C ALA A 61 -27.74 -26.53 -6.39
N LEU A 62 -28.93 -27.13 -6.21
CA LEU A 62 -29.92 -26.57 -5.27
C LEU A 62 -29.44 -26.61 -3.82
N ILE A 63 -28.80 -27.70 -3.41
CA ILE A 63 -28.19 -27.79 -2.06
C ILE A 63 -27.09 -26.74 -1.91
N ALA A 64 -26.19 -26.64 -2.91
CA ALA A 64 -25.11 -25.64 -2.91
C ALA A 64 -25.65 -24.21 -2.90
N TRP A 65 -26.72 -23.93 -3.65
CA TRP A 65 -27.41 -22.66 -3.65
C TRP A 65 -27.98 -22.34 -2.25
N PHE A 66 -28.73 -23.26 -1.68
CA PHE A 66 -29.35 -23.05 -0.36
C PHE A 66 -28.30 -22.82 0.73
N ILE A 67 -27.28 -23.66 0.78
CA ILE A 67 -26.16 -23.53 1.72
C ILE A 67 -25.38 -22.24 1.45
N GLY A 68 -25.06 -21.95 0.20
CA GLY A 68 -24.33 -20.76 -0.22
C GLY A 68 -25.06 -19.47 0.18
N VAL A 69 -26.34 -19.35 -0.12
CA VAL A 69 -27.16 -18.20 0.28
C VAL A 69 -27.19 -18.07 1.81
N ARG A 70 -27.28 -19.19 2.54
CA ARG A 70 -27.25 -19.17 4.01
C ARG A 70 -25.93 -18.64 4.54
N ILE A 71 -24.80 -19.10 3.97
CA ILE A 71 -23.45 -18.62 4.30
C ILE A 71 -23.33 -17.12 3.98
N ILE A 72 -23.80 -16.69 2.81
CA ILE A 72 -23.76 -15.26 2.41
C ILE A 72 -24.53 -14.40 3.43
N HIS A 73 -25.70 -14.79 3.83
CA HIS A 73 -26.50 -14.07 4.83
C HIS A 73 -25.80 -14.05 6.20
N LEU A 74 -25.17 -15.16 6.60
CA LEU A 74 -24.42 -15.25 7.86
C LEU A 74 -23.22 -14.31 7.85
N VAL A 75 -22.38 -14.36 6.81
CA VAL A 75 -21.19 -13.50 6.67
C VAL A 75 -21.59 -12.02 6.68
N ARG A 76 -22.57 -11.63 5.84
CA ARG A 76 -23.07 -10.25 5.80
C ARG A 76 -23.67 -9.83 7.15
N GLY A 77 -24.37 -10.74 7.82
CA GLY A 77 -24.94 -10.47 9.16
C GLY A 77 -23.87 -10.21 10.22
N ILE A 78 -22.76 -10.96 10.20
CA ILE A 78 -21.62 -10.77 11.11
C ILE A 78 -20.96 -9.41 10.85
N VAL A 79 -20.64 -9.11 9.59
CA VAL A 79 -20.00 -7.85 9.20
C VAL A 79 -20.88 -6.65 9.56
N ARG A 80 -22.18 -6.72 9.25
CA ARG A 80 -23.15 -5.66 9.58
C ARG A 80 -23.25 -5.42 11.09
N ARG A 81 -23.29 -6.48 11.90
CA ARG A 81 -23.31 -6.36 13.38
C ARG A 81 -22.05 -5.72 13.92
N SER A 82 -20.87 -6.09 13.36
CA SER A 82 -19.60 -5.49 13.73
C SER A 82 -19.58 -3.99 13.43
N PHE A 83 -20.03 -3.58 12.24
CA PHE A 83 -20.09 -2.17 11.85
C PHE A 83 -21.05 -1.33 12.71
N ILE A 84 -22.19 -1.90 13.10
CA ILE A 84 -23.12 -1.22 14.00
C ILE A 84 -22.49 -1.04 15.38
N ARG A 85 -21.78 -2.06 15.89
CA ARG A 85 -21.12 -1.99 17.21
C ARG A 85 -20.02 -0.93 17.26
N HIS A 86 -19.32 -0.70 16.15
CA HIS A 86 -18.22 0.27 16.04
C HIS A 86 -18.66 1.62 15.46
N GLU A 87 -19.98 1.89 15.40
CA GLU A 87 -20.55 3.15 14.92
C GLU A 87 -20.00 3.60 13.55
N VAL A 88 -19.72 2.64 12.66
CA VAL A 88 -19.23 2.92 11.31
C VAL A 88 -20.29 3.71 10.52
N GLU A 89 -19.85 4.75 9.82
CA GLU A 89 -20.70 5.60 9.00
C GLU A 89 -21.58 4.80 8.02
N GLU A 90 -22.83 5.22 7.85
CA GLU A 90 -23.82 4.48 7.05
C GLU A 90 -23.41 4.29 5.60
N GLY A 91 -22.73 5.28 5.01
CA GLY A 91 -22.21 5.20 3.65
C GLY A 91 -21.19 4.08 3.47
N VAL A 92 -20.22 3.96 4.38
CA VAL A 92 -19.19 2.90 4.39
C VAL A 92 -19.84 1.53 4.57
N ARG A 93 -20.77 1.41 5.52
CA ARG A 93 -21.49 0.17 5.80
C ARG A 93 -22.27 -0.34 4.58
N THR A 94 -22.97 0.57 3.89
CA THR A 94 -23.77 0.24 2.71
C THR A 94 -22.87 -0.15 1.53
N PHE A 95 -21.76 0.54 1.34
CA PHE A 95 -20.77 0.23 0.30
C PHE A 95 -20.16 -1.16 0.50
N VAL A 96 -19.65 -1.45 1.71
CA VAL A 96 -19.04 -2.76 2.01
C VAL A 96 -20.06 -3.90 1.91
N ASP A 97 -21.29 -3.71 2.38
CA ASP A 97 -22.35 -4.72 2.25
C ASP A 97 -22.67 -5.01 0.78
N SER A 98 -22.72 -3.98 -0.06
CA SER A 98 -22.94 -4.14 -1.51
C SER A 98 -21.80 -4.85 -2.20
N LEU A 99 -20.55 -4.50 -1.88
CA LEU A 99 -19.36 -5.15 -2.41
C LEU A 99 -19.30 -6.63 -2.01
N LEU A 100 -19.50 -6.94 -0.74
CA LEU A 100 -19.56 -8.32 -0.23
C LEU A 100 -20.67 -9.13 -0.93
N ARG A 101 -21.84 -8.52 -1.13
CA ARG A 101 -22.93 -9.15 -1.86
C ARG A 101 -22.48 -9.55 -3.26
N ILE A 102 -21.94 -8.62 -4.04
CA ILE A 102 -21.53 -8.89 -5.42
C ILE A 102 -20.48 -10.00 -5.46
N VAL A 103 -19.42 -9.91 -4.64
CA VAL A 103 -18.33 -10.89 -4.64
C VAL A 103 -18.82 -12.29 -4.25
N LEU A 104 -19.61 -12.38 -3.16
CA LEU A 104 -20.07 -13.68 -2.65
C LEU A 104 -21.09 -14.34 -3.60
N TYR A 105 -22.02 -13.57 -4.20
CA TYR A 105 -22.95 -14.12 -5.19
C TYR A 105 -22.24 -14.52 -6.49
N LEU A 106 -21.26 -13.75 -6.97
CA LEU A 106 -20.45 -14.11 -8.12
C LEU A 106 -19.71 -15.42 -7.88
N SER A 107 -19.09 -15.59 -6.70
CA SER A 107 -18.43 -16.84 -6.32
C SER A 107 -19.41 -18.01 -6.27
N LEU A 108 -20.61 -17.82 -5.73
CA LEU A 108 -21.66 -18.86 -5.69
C LEU A 108 -22.10 -19.26 -7.09
N ILE A 109 -22.27 -18.30 -8.02
CA ILE A 109 -22.63 -18.58 -9.41
C ILE A 109 -21.55 -19.43 -10.08
N ILE A 110 -20.26 -19.12 -9.89
CA ILE A 110 -19.14 -19.91 -10.45
C ILE A 110 -19.17 -21.34 -9.93
N VAL A 111 -19.41 -21.54 -8.63
CA VAL A 111 -19.54 -22.88 -8.04
C VAL A 111 -20.69 -23.65 -8.67
N ILE A 112 -21.84 -23.02 -8.88
CA ILE A 112 -23.00 -23.66 -9.48
C ILE A 112 -22.74 -24.04 -10.95
N LEU A 113 -22.13 -23.14 -11.73
CA LEU A 113 -21.74 -23.42 -13.10
C LEU A 113 -20.80 -24.64 -13.19
N ASN A 114 -19.87 -24.76 -12.25
CA ASN A 114 -18.95 -25.89 -12.17
C ASN A 114 -19.69 -27.22 -11.88
N ILE A 115 -20.73 -27.21 -11.02
CA ILE A 115 -21.55 -28.38 -10.72
C ILE A 115 -22.29 -28.87 -12.00
N PHE A 116 -22.71 -27.98 -12.86
CA PHE A 116 -23.33 -28.33 -14.16
C PHE A 116 -22.33 -28.76 -15.23
N GLY A 117 -21.00 -28.79 -14.90
CA GLY A 117 -19.98 -29.19 -15.86
C GLY A 117 -19.59 -28.10 -16.86
N PHE A 118 -20.02 -26.85 -16.65
CA PHE A 118 -19.54 -25.74 -17.49
C PHE A 118 -18.06 -25.48 -17.22
N GLU A 119 -17.30 -25.25 -18.27
CA GLU A 119 -15.92 -24.86 -18.16
C GLU A 119 -15.81 -23.42 -17.58
N THR A 120 -15.53 -23.33 -16.29
CA THR A 120 -15.47 -22.04 -15.56
C THR A 120 -14.10 -21.39 -15.64
N THR A 121 -13.12 -22.00 -16.31
CA THR A 121 -11.74 -21.51 -16.40
C THR A 121 -11.68 -20.11 -16.99
N SER A 122 -12.36 -19.84 -18.09
CA SER A 122 -12.40 -18.53 -18.74
C SER A 122 -13.08 -17.46 -17.88
N VAL A 123 -14.18 -17.84 -17.20
CA VAL A 123 -14.88 -16.93 -16.28
C VAL A 123 -14.00 -16.61 -15.06
N SER A 124 -13.35 -17.63 -14.51
CA SER A 124 -12.42 -17.47 -13.39
C SER A 124 -11.23 -16.60 -13.76
N ALA A 125 -10.67 -16.77 -14.97
CA ALA A 125 -9.59 -15.93 -15.49
C ALA A 125 -10.03 -14.46 -15.67
N ALA A 126 -11.25 -14.23 -16.18
CA ALA A 126 -11.80 -12.87 -16.30
C ALA A 126 -12.00 -12.21 -14.93
N VAL A 127 -12.55 -12.94 -13.94
CA VAL A 127 -12.70 -12.43 -12.56
C VAL A 127 -11.36 -12.15 -11.91
N ALA A 128 -10.36 -13.02 -12.10
CA ALA A 128 -9.00 -12.79 -11.61
C ALA A 128 -8.38 -11.53 -12.23
N SER A 129 -8.52 -11.33 -13.53
CA SER A 129 -8.05 -10.14 -14.24
C SER A 129 -8.70 -8.86 -13.71
N LEU A 130 -10.03 -8.87 -13.48
CA LEU A 130 -10.75 -7.77 -12.84
C LEU A 130 -10.24 -7.52 -11.41
N GLY A 131 -9.97 -8.60 -10.66
CA GLY A 131 -9.41 -8.50 -9.31
C GLY A 131 -8.04 -7.81 -9.28
N VAL A 132 -7.15 -8.16 -10.23
CA VAL A 132 -5.84 -7.50 -10.39
C VAL A 132 -6.02 -6.03 -10.73
N THR A 133 -6.91 -5.70 -11.67
CA THR A 133 -7.17 -4.31 -12.08
C THR A 133 -7.68 -3.46 -10.91
N ILE A 134 -8.64 -3.98 -10.13
CA ILE A 134 -9.16 -3.31 -8.93
C ILE A 134 -8.06 -3.19 -7.87
N GLY A 135 -7.25 -4.23 -7.67
CA GLY A 135 -6.13 -4.23 -6.72
C GLY A 135 -5.10 -3.15 -7.05
N LEU A 136 -4.73 -2.99 -8.33
CA LEU A 136 -3.84 -1.94 -8.80
C LEU A 136 -4.47 -0.54 -8.61
N ALA A 137 -5.75 -0.39 -8.93
CA ALA A 137 -6.46 0.88 -8.72
C ALA A 137 -6.54 1.29 -7.24
N MET A 138 -6.58 0.32 -6.33
CA MET A 138 -6.63 0.55 -4.87
C MET A 138 -5.26 0.48 -4.17
N GLN A 139 -4.17 0.31 -4.91
CA GLN A 139 -2.82 0.10 -4.36
C GLN A 139 -2.43 1.15 -3.31
N GLY A 140 -2.71 2.42 -3.58
CA GLY A 140 -2.41 3.52 -2.64
C GLY A 140 -3.19 3.41 -1.33
N SER A 141 -4.48 3.09 -1.39
CA SER A 141 -5.30 2.91 -0.19
C SER A 141 -4.87 1.69 0.62
N LEU A 142 -4.54 0.59 -0.05
CA LEU A 142 -4.06 -0.62 0.60
C LEU A 142 -2.68 -0.41 1.25
N SER A 143 -1.78 0.35 0.60
CA SER A 143 -0.50 0.76 1.17
C SER A 143 -0.68 1.59 2.45
N ASN A 144 -1.62 2.54 2.44
CA ASN A 144 -1.91 3.36 3.63
C ASN A 144 -2.51 2.53 4.76
N PHE A 145 -3.40 1.60 4.46
CA PHE A 145 -3.95 0.67 5.43
C PHE A 145 -2.84 -0.20 6.06
N ALA A 146 -2.02 -0.83 5.23
CA ALA A 146 -0.91 -1.66 5.69
C ALA A 146 0.10 -0.85 6.52
N GLY A 147 0.47 0.36 6.07
CA GLY A 147 1.31 1.30 6.81
C GLY A 147 0.72 1.66 8.17
N GLY A 148 -0.60 1.93 8.24
CA GLY A 148 -1.27 2.22 9.50
C GLY A 148 -1.23 1.05 10.48
N VAL A 149 -1.47 -0.17 9.99
CA VAL A 149 -1.35 -1.38 10.82
C VAL A 149 0.09 -1.57 11.31
N LEU A 150 1.10 -1.38 10.45
CA LEU A 150 2.51 -1.48 10.84
C LEU A 150 2.88 -0.45 11.92
N ILE A 151 2.46 0.81 11.76
CA ILE A 151 2.70 1.86 12.75
C ILE A 151 2.06 1.50 14.10
N LEU A 152 0.80 1.02 14.08
CA LEU A 152 0.07 0.64 15.28
C LEU A 152 0.58 -0.63 15.97
N VAL A 153 1.26 -1.51 15.26
CA VAL A 153 1.83 -2.77 15.82
C VAL A 153 3.28 -2.58 16.26
N LEU A 154 4.10 -1.93 15.41
CA LEU A 154 5.54 -1.78 15.68
C LEU A 154 5.87 -0.54 16.52
N HIS A 155 4.97 0.44 16.57
CA HIS A 155 5.11 1.68 17.32
C HIS A 155 6.44 2.42 17.07
N PRO A 156 6.84 2.70 15.81
CA PRO A 156 8.05 3.47 15.53
C PRO A 156 7.97 4.90 16.10
N PHE A 157 6.77 5.36 16.36
CA PHE A 157 6.43 6.57 17.10
C PHE A 157 5.05 6.42 17.75
N ARG A 158 4.72 7.26 18.70
CA ARG A 158 3.47 7.25 19.46
C ARG A 158 2.79 8.63 19.40
N VAL A 159 1.53 8.65 19.80
CA VAL A 159 0.82 9.94 20.01
C VAL A 159 1.54 10.72 21.10
N GLY A 160 1.87 11.97 20.78
CA GLY A 160 2.68 12.85 21.64
C GLY A 160 4.13 12.99 21.21
N ASP A 161 4.67 12.11 20.38
CA ASP A 161 6.03 12.22 19.87
C ASP A 161 6.15 13.35 18.83
N TYR A 162 7.29 14.02 18.81
CA TYR A 162 7.67 14.94 17.75
C TYR A 162 8.48 14.19 16.71
N ILE A 163 7.95 14.14 15.49
CA ILE A 163 8.57 13.41 14.38
C ILE A 163 8.86 14.32 13.19
N VAL A 164 9.90 13.97 12.44
CA VAL A 164 10.26 14.59 11.16
C VAL A 164 10.23 13.52 10.09
N GLU A 165 9.42 13.72 9.06
CA GLU A 165 9.35 12.87 7.88
C GLU A 165 10.34 13.42 6.85
N ASP A 166 11.33 12.61 6.45
CA ASP A 166 12.48 13.08 5.68
C ASP A 166 12.17 13.33 4.20
N SER A 167 11.16 12.67 3.62
CA SER A 167 10.90 12.75 2.18
C SER A 167 10.34 14.11 1.74
N HIS A 168 9.49 14.73 2.58
CA HIS A 168 8.82 16.01 2.28
C HIS A 168 9.15 17.09 3.32
N GLY A 169 9.90 16.74 4.35
CA GLY A 169 10.24 17.67 5.43
C GLY A 169 9.05 18.05 6.32
N ASN A 170 8.02 17.22 6.36
CA ASN A 170 6.89 17.43 7.27
C ASN A 170 7.32 17.11 8.70
N GLU A 171 7.06 18.02 9.64
CA GLU A 171 7.40 17.82 11.04
C GLU A 171 6.28 18.29 11.97
N GLY A 172 6.22 17.70 13.15
CA GLY A 172 5.27 18.09 14.18
C GLY A 172 5.05 17.02 15.25
N THR A 173 4.25 17.39 16.25
CA THR A 173 3.83 16.46 17.29
C THR A 173 2.67 15.58 16.79
N VAL A 174 2.78 14.27 16.97
CA VAL A 174 1.74 13.31 16.59
C VAL A 174 0.49 13.54 17.45
N GLN A 175 -0.58 14.04 16.83
CA GLN A 175 -1.85 14.27 17.48
C GLN A 175 -2.72 13.01 17.53
N SER A 176 -2.78 12.27 16.41
CA SER A 176 -3.56 11.04 16.32
C SER A 176 -3.06 10.16 15.18
N ILE A 177 -3.19 8.85 15.37
CA ILE A 177 -2.89 7.83 14.37
C ILE A 177 -4.21 7.14 14.02
N SER A 178 -4.67 7.31 12.79
CA SER A 178 -5.83 6.60 12.23
C SER A 178 -5.35 5.47 11.34
N ILE A 179 -6.28 4.65 10.84
CA ILE A 179 -5.91 3.46 10.05
C ILE A 179 -5.26 3.81 8.70
N PHE A 180 -5.57 4.99 8.10
CA PHE A 180 -5.04 5.42 6.81
C PHE A 180 -4.10 6.63 6.90
N TYR A 181 -4.24 7.46 7.93
CA TYR A 181 -3.56 8.74 8.07
C TYR A 181 -3.09 8.97 9.51
N THR A 182 -1.95 9.61 9.62
CA THR A 182 -1.45 10.19 10.88
C THR A 182 -1.55 11.71 10.80
N LYS A 183 -2.01 12.34 11.89
CA LYS A 183 -2.11 13.80 12.02
C LYS A 183 -1.00 14.31 12.91
N LEU A 184 -0.27 15.30 12.41
CA LEU A 184 0.74 16.05 13.17
C LEU A 184 0.24 17.46 13.43
N VAL A 185 0.64 18.03 14.55
CA VAL A 185 0.49 19.45 14.86
C VAL A 185 1.88 20.09 14.83
N THR A 186 2.06 21.05 13.96
CA THR A 186 3.32 21.82 13.83
C THR A 186 3.49 22.80 14.98
N LEU A 187 4.71 23.33 15.14
CA LEU A 187 5.02 24.32 16.19
C LEU A 187 4.19 25.61 16.06
N ASP A 188 3.78 25.98 14.84
CA ASP A 188 2.89 27.11 14.56
C ASP A 188 1.39 26.72 14.56
N ASN A 189 1.07 25.58 15.17
CA ASN A 189 -0.30 25.08 15.41
C ASN A 189 -1.11 24.78 14.14
N ARG A 190 -0.46 24.36 13.04
CA ARG A 190 -1.10 23.83 11.86
C ARG A 190 -1.22 22.31 11.95
N VAL A 191 -2.26 21.75 11.34
CA VAL A 191 -2.45 20.30 11.26
C VAL A 191 -1.94 19.79 9.90
N VAL A 192 -0.96 18.92 9.94
CA VAL A 192 -0.47 18.18 8.76
C VAL A 192 -1.03 16.78 8.79
N VAL A 193 -1.66 16.34 7.70
CA VAL A 193 -2.22 15.00 7.56
C VAL A 193 -1.36 14.21 6.59
N ILE A 194 -0.70 13.17 7.08
CA ILE A 194 0.24 12.36 6.29
C ILE A 194 -0.35 10.97 6.09
N PRO A 195 -0.38 10.45 4.84
CA PRO A 195 -0.78 9.07 4.59
C PRO A 195 0.17 8.09 5.29
N ASN A 196 -0.38 7.09 5.98
CA ASN A 196 0.44 6.13 6.73
C ASN A 196 1.40 5.31 5.85
N GLY A 197 1.03 5.07 4.59
CA GLY A 197 1.93 4.41 3.64
C GLY A 197 3.20 5.21 3.37
N THR A 198 3.13 6.55 3.38
CA THR A 198 4.30 7.41 3.29
C THR A 198 5.19 7.26 4.52
N LEU A 199 4.61 7.38 5.73
CA LEU A 199 5.37 7.26 6.98
C LEU A 199 6.00 5.87 7.18
N ALA A 200 5.31 4.81 6.76
CA ALA A 200 5.81 3.44 6.90
C ALA A 200 6.90 3.07 5.88
N ASN A 201 6.97 3.78 4.74
CA ASN A 201 7.90 3.46 3.64
C ASN A 201 9.02 4.51 3.46
N SER A 202 9.03 5.59 4.24
CA SER A 202 10.08 6.61 4.24
C SER A 202 10.94 6.54 5.49
N SER A 203 12.11 7.17 5.46
CA SER A 203 12.87 7.39 6.68
C SER A 203 12.17 8.43 7.54
N LEU A 204 12.23 8.22 8.83
CA LEU A 204 11.55 9.00 9.84
C LEU A 204 12.50 9.25 11.01
N THR A 205 12.59 10.48 11.45
CA THR A 205 13.31 10.85 12.66
C THR A 205 12.32 11.09 13.80
N ASN A 206 12.34 10.23 14.82
CA ASN A 206 11.64 10.49 16.09
C ASN A 206 12.55 11.29 17.01
N VAL A 207 12.21 12.56 17.17
CA VAL A 207 13.04 13.52 17.92
C VAL A 207 12.90 13.34 19.44
N THR A 208 11.75 12.83 19.89
CA THR A 208 11.37 12.75 21.31
C THR A 208 11.50 11.34 21.91
N GLU A 209 11.86 10.33 21.10
CA GLU A 209 12.04 8.95 21.59
C GLU A 209 13.12 8.81 22.66
N CYS A 210 14.18 9.65 22.58
CA CYS A 210 15.23 9.69 23.59
C CYS A 210 14.95 10.79 24.62
N ASP A 211 15.19 10.49 25.90
CA ASP A 211 15.00 11.43 27.02
C ASP A 211 15.95 12.64 26.98
N PHE A 212 17.04 12.53 26.23
CA PHE A 212 18.08 13.54 26.14
C PHE A 212 18.50 13.78 24.68
N ARG A 213 18.91 15.01 24.41
CA ARG A 213 19.37 15.44 23.09
C ARG A 213 20.71 16.18 23.20
N MET A 214 21.56 15.97 22.19
CA MET A 214 22.83 16.70 22.11
C MET A 214 22.61 18.09 21.51
N ILE A 215 23.03 19.12 22.24
CA ILE A 215 23.22 20.45 21.69
C ILE A 215 24.56 20.47 20.96
N ASP A 216 24.55 20.88 19.70
CA ASP A 216 25.72 21.10 18.86
C ASP A 216 25.66 22.53 18.34
N LEU A 217 26.50 23.40 18.91
CA LEU A 217 26.60 24.81 18.53
C LEU A 217 27.93 25.07 17.83
N THR A 218 27.89 26.03 16.92
CA THR A 218 29.08 26.52 16.22
C THR A 218 29.17 28.05 16.41
N VAL A 219 30.33 28.54 16.77
CA VAL A 219 30.62 29.95 16.84
C VAL A 219 31.97 30.23 16.16
N GLY A 220 31.99 31.19 15.25
CA GLY A 220 33.21 31.63 14.56
C GLY A 220 33.93 32.71 15.35
N ILE A 221 35.26 32.64 15.46
CA ILE A 221 36.12 33.68 16.00
C ILE A 221 37.06 34.20 14.90
N ALA A 222 37.54 35.44 15.04
CA ALA A 222 38.53 36.01 14.11
C ALA A 222 39.83 35.18 14.14
N TYR A 223 40.53 35.09 13.02
CA TYR A 223 41.86 34.44 12.96
C TYR A 223 42.90 35.07 13.85
N SER A 224 42.75 36.36 14.19
CA SER A 224 43.58 37.13 15.14
C SER A 224 43.23 36.88 16.60
N ALA A 225 42.07 36.26 16.90
CA ALA A 225 41.61 36.05 18.27
C ALA A 225 42.38 34.91 18.96
N ASP A 226 42.45 34.99 20.30
CA ASP A 226 43.08 33.93 21.09
C ASP A 226 42.18 32.69 21.16
N LEU A 227 42.56 31.69 20.34
CA LEU A 227 41.86 30.39 20.24
C LEU A 227 41.80 29.65 21.58
N ARG A 228 42.88 29.72 22.40
CA ARG A 228 42.93 29.00 23.69
C ARG A 228 41.97 29.62 24.69
N LYS A 229 41.97 30.93 24.79
CA LYS A 229 41.06 31.71 25.64
C LYS A 229 39.59 31.48 25.22
N ALA A 230 39.29 31.48 23.90
CA ALA A 230 37.96 31.22 23.40
C ALA A 230 37.46 29.81 23.77
N LYS A 231 38.30 28.79 23.62
CA LYS A 231 37.97 27.42 24.04
C LYS A 231 37.76 27.27 25.54
N GLU A 232 38.55 27.95 26.35
CA GLU A 232 38.41 27.94 27.81
C GLU A 232 37.08 28.55 28.24
N ILE A 233 36.69 29.70 27.66
CA ILE A 233 35.38 30.33 27.90
C ILE A 233 34.23 29.39 27.52
N LEU A 234 34.29 28.81 26.34
CA LEU A 234 33.26 27.86 25.90
C LEU A 234 33.18 26.63 26.82
N SER A 235 34.31 26.08 27.23
CA SER A 235 34.35 24.95 28.16
C SER A 235 33.71 25.31 29.50
N LYS A 236 34.04 26.49 30.05
CA LYS A 236 33.46 27.01 31.28
C LYS A 236 31.94 27.19 31.18
N LEU A 237 31.46 27.82 30.10
CA LEU A 237 30.02 28.00 29.87
C LEU A 237 29.27 26.68 29.78
N VAL A 238 29.86 25.64 29.12
CA VAL A 238 29.27 24.30 29.03
C VAL A 238 29.29 23.59 30.38
N GLU A 239 30.32 23.76 31.19
CA GLU A 239 30.44 23.14 32.52
C GLU A 239 29.49 23.77 33.54
N GLU A 240 29.29 25.09 33.46
CA GLU A 240 28.41 25.86 34.35
C GLU A 240 26.95 25.80 33.96
N GLU A 241 26.60 25.17 32.81
CA GLU A 241 25.20 25.04 32.38
C GLU A 241 24.44 24.03 33.26
N GLU A 242 23.50 24.53 34.05
CA GLU A 242 22.73 23.73 35.02
C GLU A 242 21.90 22.63 34.36
N GLY A 243 21.44 22.87 33.14
CA GLY A 243 20.64 21.91 32.35
C GLY A 243 21.48 20.83 31.68
N ARG A 244 22.80 20.89 31.77
CA ARG A 244 23.69 19.86 31.21
C ARG A 244 23.61 18.57 31.99
N ILE A 245 23.54 17.44 31.26
CA ILE A 245 23.60 16.12 31.88
C ILE A 245 25.06 15.77 32.17
N ALA A 246 25.44 15.83 33.45
CA ALA A 246 26.82 15.67 33.89
C ALA A 246 27.45 14.31 33.52
N ASP A 247 26.66 13.25 33.52
CA ASP A 247 27.10 11.87 33.18
C ASP A 247 27.37 11.66 31.69
N LYS A 248 27.01 12.64 30.85
CA LYS A 248 27.23 12.57 29.40
C LYS A 248 28.45 13.40 29.00
N PRO A 249 29.19 12.95 27.97
CA PRO A 249 30.37 13.65 27.51
C PRO A 249 30.01 15.05 26.97
N SER A 250 30.89 16.02 27.25
CA SER A 250 30.88 17.32 26.60
C SER A 250 32.22 17.56 25.91
N SER A 251 32.24 18.39 24.88
CA SER A 251 33.49 18.69 24.16
C SER A 251 33.45 20.06 23.51
N VAL A 252 34.61 20.74 23.57
CA VAL A 252 34.87 21.99 22.84
C VAL A 252 36.07 21.77 21.92
N PHE A 253 35.87 22.01 20.63
CA PHE A 253 36.86 21.71 19.60
C PHE A 253 36.85 22.75 18.49
N VAL A 254 37.91 22.78 17.67
CA VAL A 254 37.88 23.52 16.41
C VAL A 254 37.14 22.67 15.41
N ARG A 255 36.04 23.19 14.88
CA ARG A 255 35.19 22.48 13.89
C ARG A 255 35.79 22.61 12.50
N GLU A 256 36.11 23.83 12.12
CA GLU A 256 36.56 24.13 10.77
C GLU A 256 37.38 25.44 10.76
N LEU A 257 38.30 25.54 9.79
CA LEU A 257 38.98 26.78 9.44
C LEU A 257 38.27 27.35 8.20
N ASN A 258 37.33 28.26 8.46
CA ASN A 258 36.47 28.82 7.43
C ASN A 258 37.14 30.03 6.75
N SER A 259 36.56 30.56 5.67
CA SER A 259 37.12 31.64 4.86
C SER A 259 37.35 32.94 5.62
N SER A 260 36.57 33.24 6.69
CA SER A 260 36.63 34.47 7.47
C SER A 260 36.68 34.24 8.98
N SER A 261 36.60 33.00 9.45
CA SER A 261 36.55 32.63 10.86
C SER A 261 37.23 31.31 11.15
N VAL A 262 37.65 31.12 12.39
CA VAL A 262 37.95 29.81 12.96
C VAL A 262 36.70 29.38 13.72
N ASP A 263 36.03 28.35 13.21
CA ASP A 263 34.77 27.90 13.79
C ASP A 263 35.01 26.90 14.91
N LEU A 264 34.54 27.27 16.11
CA LEU A 264 34.56 26.45 17.31
C LEU A 264 33.24 25.70 17.45
N GLY A 265 33.32 24.43 17.74
CA GLY A 265 32.16 23.61 18.09
C GLY A 265 32.11 23.36 19.60
N CYS A 266 30.92 23.45 20.19
CA CYS A 266 30.68 22.92 21.53
C CYS A 266 29.51 21.94 21.51
N ARG A 267 29.72 20.80 22.19
CA ARG A 267 28.74 19.71 22.27
C ARG A 267 28.51 19.30 23.70
N PHE A 268 27.26 19.18 24.08
CA PHE A 268 26.85 18.67 25.39
C PHE A 268 25.42 18.16 25.34
N TYR A 269 25.01 17.35 26.31
CA TYR A 269 23.69 16.76 26.36
C TYR A 269 22.80 17.43 27.38
N VAL A 270 21.52 17.62 27.01
CA VAL A 270 20.47 18.21 27.84
C VAL A 270 19.23 17.34 27.80
N LYS A 271 18.30 17.53 28.72
CA LYS A 271 16.97 16.88 28.63
C LYS A 271 16.23 17.41 27.40
N MET A 272 15.42 16.53 26.81
CA MET A 272 14.65 16.88 25.63
C MET A 272 13.74 18.10 25.83
N SER A 273 13.08 18.19 27.01
CA SER A 273 12.22 19.32 27.39
C SER A 273 12.92 20.69 27.37
N ASP A 274 14.21 20.72 27.66
CA ASP A 274 14.98 21.95 27.88
C ASP A 274 15.84 22.33 26.68
N TYR A 275 15.83 21.46 25.62
CA TYR A 275 16.71 21.59 24.47
C TYR A 275 16.68 22.97 23.79
N TRP A 276 15.49 23.46 23.44
CA TRP A 276 15.37 24.72 22.74
C TRP A 276 15.72 25.91 23.61
N LYS A 277 15.27 25.89 24.87
CA LYS A 277 15.57 26.95 25.83
C LYS A 277 17.08 27.08 26.06
N ILE A 278 17.73 25.98 26.41
CA ILE A 278 19.17 25.98 26.67
C ILE A 278 19.96 26.32 25.40
N ARG A 279 19.52 25.84 24.23
CA ARG A 279 20.17 26.17 22.96
C ARG A 279 20.17 27.68 22.67
N TRP A 280 19.07 28.37 22.92
CA TRP A 280 18.95 29.79 22.71
C TRP A 280 19.73 30.60 23.78
N ASP A 281 19.55 30.24 25.04
CA ASP A 281 20.26 30.85 26.16
C ASP A 281 21.78 30.71 26.00
N MET A 282 22.27 29.57 25.54
CA MET A 282 23.70 29.33 25.32
C MET A 282 24.26 30.21 24.19
N ASN A 283 23.55 30.44 23.11
CA ASN A 283 23.98 31.35 22.04
C ASN A 283 24.15 32.77 22.58
N GLU A 284 23.24 33.24 23.42
CA GLU A 284 23.35 34.57 24.08
C GLU A 284 24.53 34.61 25.04
N LYS A 285 24.66 33.63 25.94
CA LYS A 285 25.78 33.52 26.87
C LYS A 285 27.14 33.53 26.18
N ILE A 286 27.28 32.80 25.08
CA ILE A 286 28.51 32.76 24.28
C ILE A 286 28.83 34.15 23.73
N LYS A 287 27.84 34.83 23.15
CA LYS A 287 28.05 36.18 22.59
C LYS A 287 28.52 37.18 23.68
N LEU A 288 27.82 37.20 24.80
CA LEU A 288 28.15 38.09 25.90
C LEU A 288 29.54 37.81 26.50
N ALA A 289 29.87 36.53 26.72
CA ALA A 289 31.16 36.16 27.29
C ALA A 289 32.33 36.45 26.33
N PHE A 290 32.13 36.30 25.03
CA PHE A 290 33.15 36.65 24.04
C PHE A 290 33.37 38.18 23.96
N ASP A 291 32.29 38.97 24.03
CA ASP A 291 32.40 40.45 24.05
C ASP A 291 33.14 40.91 25.28
N GLU A 292 32.83 40.38 26.47
CA GLU A 292 33.51 40.72 27.73
C GLU A 292 34.99 40.33 27.68
N ALA A 293 35.33 39.22 27.05
CA ALA A 293 36.70 38.73 26.92
C ALA A 293 37.49 39.41 25.79
N GLY A 294 36.86 40.24 24.97
CA GLY A 294 37.46 40.86 23.80
C GLY A 294 37.75 39.89 22.65
N ILE A 295 36.98 38.80 22.56
CA ILE A 295 37.07 37.84 21.46
C ILE A 295 36.14 38.29 20.34
N GLU A 296 36.71 38.61 19.20
CA GLU A 296 35.96 39.09 18.05
C GLU A 296 35.26 37.94 17.33
N ILE A 297 33.93 38.08 17.09
CA ILE A 297 33.15 37.27 16.13
C ILE A 297 33.18 38.06 14.82
N PRO A 298 33.92 37.59 13.81
CA PRO A 298 34.19 38.39 12.62
C PRO A 298 32.97 38.50 11.70
N PHE A 299 32.82 39.62 11.04
CA PHE A 299 32.03 39.72 9.84
C PHE A 299 32.75 39.07 8.68
N PRO A 300 32.06 38.74 7.57
CA PRO A 300 32.73 38.28 6.34
C PRO A 300 33.86 39.24 5.94
N GLN A 301 35.08 38.70 5.79
CA GLN A 301 36.28 39.45 5.48
C GLN A 301 36.57 39.39 3.96
N LEU A 302 36.97 40.56 3.41
CA LEU A 302 37.44 40.65 2.02
C LEU A 302 38.77 41.42 1.99
N THR A 303 39.83 40.81 1.48
CA THR A 303 41.09 41.45 1.23
C THR A 303 41.11 42.03 -0.18
N ILE A 304 41.22 43.34 -0.31
CA ILE A 304 41.32 44.02 -1.62
C ILE A 304 42.79 44.32 -1.87
N HIS A 305 43.37 43.73 -2.91
CA HIS A 305 44.69 44.11 -3.42
C HIS A 305 44.48 45.19 -4.50
N ASN A 306 44.83 46.45 -4.17
CA ASN A 306 44.93 47.47 -5.20
C ASN A 306 46.21 47.16 -6.01
N GLY A 307 46.02 46.65 -7.22
CA GLY A 307 47.17 46.55 -8.13
C GLY A 307 47.67 47.95 -8.43
N ASP A 308 48.91 48.26 -8.06
CA ASP A 308 49.61 49.45 -8.58
C ASP A 308 49.57 49.33 -10.11
N SER A 309 48.92 50.29 -10.78
CA SER A 309 49.02 50.45 -12.20
C SER A 309 50.49 50.59 -12.52
N ALA A 310 51.08 49.53 -13.11
CA ALA A 310 52.42 49.65 -13.69
C ALA A 310 52.38 50.73 -14.76
N GLU A 311 53.11 51.82 -14.54
CA GLU A 311 53.51 52.79 -15.57
C GLU A 311 54.38 52.09 -16.61
#